data_6ac41d5a3c395f59d971555a39b5e762
#
_entry.id   6ac41d5a3c395f59d971555a39b5e762
#
_cell.length_a   1.000
_cell.length_b   1.000
_cell.length_c   1.000
_cell.angle_alpha   90.00
_cell.angle_beta   90.00
_cell.angle_gamma   90.00
#
_symmetry.space_group_name_H-M   'P 1'
#
loop_
_entity.id
_entity.type
_entity.pdbx_description
1 polymer ?
#
loop_
_entity_poly.entity_id
_entity_poly.type
_entity_poly.pdbx_seq_one_letter_code
_entity_poly.pdbx_strand_id
1 'polypeptide(L)'
;MKIVVTEAMPTQCAEASTTEASIPQVVLITGAKSQLAQALLRIAANIGELALNSNANTSTNTSIPLELYALSRSQLDITDAVNIAAVFDQYRPSWVINCAAYNAVDAAEHDAIEANRVNALGPELLAQQCLLSGARLLHVSSDYVFGGQAVCEIAHAAERVVCDARESGVEQHQNPDLAPNSNPNHLPRPFVELDAPEPLSTYGKSKLLGELKVVAVLGDGATIVRTSWLYGQNGHNFVNTMLNLMRTQPSLQVIVDQIGCPTWSDSLAKVIWQLVMQQRSGVFHYSAQGQCSWYEFACEIQRQALALNLLSLPVGILPITSADYTKQALNRGISLAKRPSYSVLSSGKLRSTLVTLNALLMPEQIEWQDWRQQLNRMLRRLS
;
A
#
# COMPACT_ATOMS: atom_id res chain seq x y z
N MET A 1 -2.84 17.91 -20.71
CA MET A 1 -2.02 17.39 -19.59
C MET A 1 -0.66 17.01 -20.15
N LYS A 2 0.43 17.57 -19.62
CA LYS A 2 1.78 17.20 -20.02
C LYS A 2 2.34 16.30 -18.90
N ILE A 3 2.48 15.00 -19.17
CA ILE A 3 3.16 14.09 -18.25
C ILE A 3 4.62 14.09 -18.66
N VAL A 4 5.48 14.65 -17.82
CA VAL A 4 6.93 14.60 -18.02
C VAL A 4 7.49 13.59 -17.03
N VAL A 5 7.74 12.38 -17.52
CA VAL A 5 8.52 11.38 -16.78
C VAL A 5 9.97 11.59 -17.17
N THR A 6 10.76 12.29 -16.36
CA THR A 6 12.16 12.54 -16.65
C THR A 6 13.07 11.75 -15.72
N GLU A 7 13.98 10.99 -16.32
CA GLU A 7 15.21 10.54 -15.67
C GLU A 7 16.34 11.59 -15.77
N ALA A 8 16.15 12.67 -16.55
CA ALA A 8 17.14 13.71 -16.81
C ALA A 8 16.71 15.09 -16.25
N MET A 9 17.66 15.86 -15.80
CA MET A 9 17.47 17.25 -15.36
C MET A 9 16.95 18.14 -16.49
N PRO A 10 15.92 18.98 -16.27
CA PRO A 10 15.51 19.96 -17.27
C PRO A 10 16.55 21.08 -17.39
N THR A 11 17.03 21.31 -18.56
CA THR A 11 17.83 22.49 -18.93
C THR A 11 16.91 23.61 -19.41
N GLN A 12 16.93 24.73 -18.68
CA GLN A 12 16.42 26.07 -19.02
C GLN A 12 14.92 26.35 -18.94
N CYS A 13 14.63 27.40 -18.14
CA CYS A 13 13.35 28.11 -18.09
C CYS A 13 13.07 28.82 -19.42
N ALA A 14 11.89 28.57 -19.99
CA ALA A 14 11.33 29.40 -21.07
C ALA A 14 10.55 30.56 -20.43
N GLU A 15 10.81 31.80 -20.87
CA GLU A 15 10.10 33.00 -20.45
C GLU A 15 8.62 32.92 -20.86
N ALA A 16 7.72 33.17 -19.93
CA ALA A 16 6.28 33.10 -20.11
C ALA A 16 5.73 34.41 -20.64
N SER A 17 5.00 34.36 -21.77
CA SER A 17 4.15 35.43 -22.25
C SER A 17 2.87 35.51 -21.43
N THR A 18 2.50 36.74 -21.06
CA THR A 18 1.37 37.08 -20.18
C THR A 18 0.01 36.93 -20.85
N THR A 19 -0.59 35.76 -20.72
CA THR A 19 -2.03 35.53 -20.66
C THR A 19 -2.29 34.83 -19.35
N GLU A 20 -3.38 35.11 -18.62
CA GLU A 20 -3.75 34.43 -17.38
C GLU A 20 -3.91 32.91 -17.61
N ALA A 21 -2.81 32.22 -17.80
CA ALA A 21 -2.74 30.78 -17.86
C ALA A 21 -2.82 30.27 -16.41
N SER A 22 -3.81 29.43 -16.12
CA SER A 22 -3.90 28.70 -14.88
C SER A 22 -2.55 28.02 -14.58
N ILE A 23 -1.95 28.33 -13.41
CA ILE A 23 -0.66 27.79 -12.98
C ILE A 23 -0.75 26.25 -13.01
N PRO A 24 0.15 25.55 -13.72
CA PRO A 24 0.14 24.09 -13.78
C PRO A 24 0.28 23.52 -12.36
N GLN A 25 -0.56 22.53 -12.00
CA GLN A 25 -0.38 21.81 -10.76
C GLN A 25 0.77 20.83 -10.91
N VAL A 26 1.84 21.06 -10.17
CA VAL A 26 3.00 20.18 -10.12
C VAL A 26 2.83 19.16 -8.99
N VAL A 27 2.85 17.87 -9.31
CA VAL A 27 2.84 16.78 -8.34
C VAL A 27 4.18 16.07 -8.33
N LEU A 28 4.83 16.07 -7.17
CA LEU A 28 6.08 15.36 -6.92
C LEU A 28 5.79 14.01 -6.27
N ILE A 29 6.34 12.92 -6.81
CA ILE A 29 6.22 11.57 -6.28
C ILE A 29 7.60 11.10 -5.84
N THR A 30 7.77 10.79 -4.55
CA THR A 30 9.03 10.23 -4.04
C THR A 30 9.06 8.72 -4.22
N GLY A 31 10.26 8.13 -4.22
CA GLY A 31 10.41 6.68 -4.33
C GLY A 31 9.96 6.13 -5.68
N ALA A 32 10.36 6.78 -6.80
CA ALA A 32 9.94 6.50 -8.17
C ALA A 32 10.02 5.02 -8.59
N LYS A 33 10.95 4.24 -8.00
CA LYS A 33 11.13 2.81 -8.31
C LYS A 33 10.16 1.91 -7.55
N SER A 34 9.37 2.44 -6.59
CA SER A 34 8.40 1.65 -5.84
C SER A 34 7.22 1.22 -6.73
N GLN A 35 6.63 0.06 -6.41
CA GLN A 35 5.45 -0.44 -7.14
C GLN A 35 4.27 0.56 -7.13
N LEU A 36 4.10 1.33 -6.04
CA LEU A 36 3.04 2.32 -5.94
C LEU A 36 3.33 3.56 -6.80
N ALA A 37 4.55 4.08 -6.77
CA ALA A 37 4.92 5.22 -7.62
C ALA A 37 4.75 4.87 -9.11
N GLN A 38 5.14 3.68 -9.52
CA GLN A 38 4.91 3.18 -10.88
C GLN A 38 3.42 3.04 -11.22
N ALA A 39 2.59 2.62 -10.26
CA ALA A 39 1.14 2.57 -10.43
C ALA A 39 0.54 3.98 -10.57
N LEU A 40 0.97 4.94 -9.74
CA LEU A 40 0.55 6.34 -9.83
C LEU A 40 0.84 6.94 -11.21
N LEU A 41 2.02 6.69 -11.77
CA LEU A 41 2.39 7.15 -13.10
C LEU A 41 1.51 6.52 -14.20
N ARG A 42 1.26 5.21 -14.14
CA ARG A 42 0.38 4.52 -15.11
C ARG A 42 -1.05 5.07 -15.08
N ILE A 43 -1.61 5.23 -13.87
CA ILE A 43 -2.98 5.74 -13.72
C ILE A 43 -3.08 7.19 -14.21
N ALA A 44 -2.08 8.02 -13.91
CA ALA A 44 -2.05 9.40 -14.41
C ALA A 44 -1.98 9.48 -15.93
N ALA A 45 -1.22 8.58 -16.59
CA ALA A 45 -1.15 8.52 -18.05
C ALA A 45 -2.53 8.25 -18.66
N ASN A 46 -3.27 7.28 -18.11
CA ASN A 46 -4.63 6.98 -18.55
C ASN A 46 -5.59 8.16 -18.36
N ILE A 47 -5.48 8.90 -17.25
CA ILE A 47 -6.27 10.11 -16.99
C ILE A 47 -5.97 11.17 -18.07
N GLY A 48 -4.70 11.32 -18.44
CA GLY A 48 -4.26 12.27 -19.47
C GLY A 48 -4.77 11.97 -20.87
N GLU A 49 -4.71 10.73 -21.29
CA GLU A 49 -5.20 10.29 -22.60
C GLU A 49 -6.71 10.50 -22.74
N LEU A 50 -7.46 10.25 -21.68
CA LEU A 50 -8.92 10.41 -21.68
C LEU A 50 -9.36 11.88 -21.67
N ALA A 51 -8.63 12.76 -20.99
CA ALA A 51 -8.87 14.20 -21.03
C ALA A 51 -8.61 14.77 -22.44
N LEU A 52 -7.64 14.27 -23.18
CA LEU A 52 -7.38 14.67 -24.56
C LEU A 52 -8.48 14.19 -25.53
N ASN A 53 -9.03 13.00 -25.31
CA ASN A 53 -10.08 12.43 -26.18
C ASN A 53 -11.48 13.01 -25.91
N SER A 54 -11.75 13.50 -24.69
CA SER A 54 -13.03 14.12 -24.34
C SER A 54 -13.18 15.56 -24.84
N ASN A 55 -12.08 16.24 -25.17
CA ASN A 55 -12.07 17.64 -25.60
C ASN A 55 -12.53 17.90 -27.03
N ALA A 56 -12.89 16.87 -27.79
CA ALA A 56 -13.32 17.02 -29.17
C ALA A 56 -14.71 17.68 -29.34
N ASN A 57 -15.53 17.80 -28.27
CA ASN A 57 -16.95 18.19 -28.39
C ASN A 57 -17.50 19.22 -27.38
N THR A 58 -16.70 19.88 -26.52
CA THR A 58 -17.22 20.89 -25.59
C THR A 58 -16.33 22.14 -25.50
N SER A 59 -16.94 23.28 -25.75
CA SER A 59 -16.31 24.61 -25.89
C SER A 59 -16.00 25.33 -24.55
N THR A 60 -15.98 24.62 -23.41
CA THR A 60 -15.59 25.20 -22.11
C THR A 60 -14.61 24.28 -21.41
N ASN A 61 -13.32 24.46 -21.75
CA ASN A 61 -12.26 23.58 -21.24
C ASN A 61 -11.23 24.38 -20.46
N THR A 62 -11.40 24.45 -19.13
CA THR A 62 -10.35 24.78 -18.16
C THR A 62 -9.73 23.50 -17.64
N SER A 63 -9.00 22.77 -18.49
CA SER A 63 -8.12 21.71 -18.02
C SER A 63 -6.90 22.36 -17.36
N ILE A 64 -6.78 22.27 -16.05
CA ILE A 64 -5.54 22.66 -15.34
C ILE A 64 -4.44 21.70 -15.80
N PRO A 65 -3.36 22.15 -16.43
CA PRO A 65 -2.26 21.28 -16.83
C PRO A 65 -1.65 20.65 -15.56
N LEU A 66 -1.54 19.33 -15.53
CA LEU A 66 -0.90 18.58 -14.47
C LEU A 66 0.50 18.15 -14.91
N GLU A 67 1.52 18.55 -14.17
CA GLU A 67 2.90 18.11 -14.35
C GLU A 67 3.28 17.12 -13.27
N LEU A 68 3.87 15.98 -13.66
CA LEU A 68 4.24 14.91 -12.74
C LEU A 68 5.76 14.66 -12.80
N TYR A 69 6.36 14.66 -11.61
CA TYR A 69 7.77 14.31 -11.45
C TYR A 69 7.90 13.18 -10.43
N ALA A 70 8.36 12.02 -10.87
CA ALA A 70 8.66 10.90 -9.98
C ALA A 70 10.18 10.81 -9.79
N LEU A 71 10.63 11.00 -8.55
CA LEU A 71 12.05 11.06 -8.23
C LEU A 71 12.50 9.83 -7.44
N SER A 72 13.61 9.25 -7.89
CA SER A 72 14.30 8.15 -7.20
C SER A 72 15.08 8.68 -5.99
N ARG A 73 15.54 7.76 -5.12
CA ARG A 73 16.36 8.14 -3.94
C ARG A 73 17.62 8.93 -4.33
N SER A 74 18.23 8.65 -5.48
CA SER A 74 19.42 9.38 -5.93
C SER A 74 19.11 10.81 -6.41
N GLN A 75 17.86 11.12 -6.75
CA GLN A 75 17.40 12.44 -7.17
C GLN A 75 16.76 13.22 -6.00
N LEU A 76 16.08 12.52 -5.12
CA LEU A 76 15.46 13.06 -3.91
C LEU A 76 15.65 12.07 -2.75
N ASP A 77 16.68 12.27 -1.93
CA ASP A 77 16.80 11.62 -0.64
C ASP A 77 15.93 12.38 0.38
N ILE A 78 14.81 11.77 0.75
CA ILE A 78 13.86 12.40 1.70
C ILE A 78 14.46 12.60 3.11
N THR A 79 15.64 12.07 3.38
CA THR A 79 16.34 12.21 4.67
C THR A 79 17.40 13.31 4.65
N ASP A 80 17.51 14.04 3.54
CA ASP A 80 18.43 15.18 3.34
C ASP A 80 17.63 16.47 3.11
N ALA A 81 17.60 17.33 4.13
CA ALA A 81 16.86 18.59 4.09
C ALA A 81 17.37 19.54 2.99
N VAL A 82 18.68 19.55 2.70
CA VAL A 82 19.27 20.40 1.65
C VAL A 82 18.83 19.92 0.28
N ASN A 83 18.86 18.61 0.04
CA ASN A 83 18.39 18.02 -1.20
C ASN A 83 16.88 18.26 -1.40
N ILE A 84 16.06 18.12 -0.32
CA ILE A 84 14.62 18.42 -0.37
C ILE A 84 14.40 19.89 -0.78
N ALA A 85 15.05 20.85 -0.13
CA ALA A 85 14.90 22.27 -0.43
C ALA A 85 15.26 22.58 -1.89
N ALA A 86 16.39 22.08 -2.39
CA ALA A 86 16.81 22.26 -3.78
C ALA A 86 15.79 21.71 -4.79
N VAL A 87 15.21 20.52 -4.50
CA VAL A 87 14.17 19.92 -5.35
C VAL A 87 12.89 20.76 -5.33
N PHE A 88 12.47 21.28 -4.16
CA PHE A 88 11.29 22.15 -4.08
C PHE A 88 11.50 23.48 -4.82
N ASP A 89 12.68 24.09 -4.73
CA ASP A 89 13.02 25.29 -5.49
C ASP A 89 12.98 25.08 -7.00
N GLN A 90 13.45 23.90 -7.44
CA GLN A 90 13.49 23.52 -8.86
C GLN A 90 12.10 23.23 -9.43
N TYR A 91 11.31 22.38 -8.74
CA TYR A 91 10.05 21.86 -9.28
C TYR A 91 8.81 22.63 -8.80
N ARG A 92 8.91 23.37 -7.69
CA ARG A 92 7.80 24.14 -7.05
C ARG A 92 6.52 23.32 -6.96
N PRO A 93 6.54 22.13 -6.29
CA PRO A 93 5.39 21.27 -6.25
C PRO A 93 4.23 21.92 -5.50
N SER A 94 3.01 21.71 -6.00
CA SER A 94 1.76 22.00 -5.26
C SER A 94 1.32 20.79 -4.41
N TRP A 95 1.75 19.58 -4.80
CA TRP A 95 1.53 18.35 -4.07
C TRP A 95 2.78 17.48 -4.04
N VAL A 96 2.98 16.82 -2.91
CA VAL A 96 3.97 15.75 -2.74
C VAL A 96 3.27 14.47 -2.35
N ILE A 97 3.50 13.39 -3.09
CA ILE A 97 3.04 12.03 -2.74
C ILE A 97 4.27 11.24 -2.28
N ASN A 98 4.36 11.00 -0.97
CA ASN A 98 5.48 10.26 -0.40
C ASN A 98 5.25 8.75 -0.44
N CYS A 99 5.86 8.10 -1.46
CA CYS A 99 5.91 6.64 -1.60
C CYS A 99 7.25 6.04 -1.16
N ALA A 100 8.21 6.87 -0.75
CA ALA A 100 9.50 6.39 -0.23
C ALA A 100 9.32 5.84 1.19
N ALA A 101 9.85 4.65 1.44
CA ALA A 101 9.82 4.00 2.74
C ALA A 101 10.90 2.92 2.87
N TYR A 102 11.31 2.64 4.08
CA TYR A 102 12.06 1.45 4.46
C TYR A 102 11.06 0.31 4.73
N ASN A 103 10.94 -0.65 3.81
CA ASN A 103 9.90 -1.68 3.83
C ASN A 103 10.41 -3.07 4.24
N ALA A 104 11.69 -3.21 4.56
CA ALA A 104 12.28 -4.49 4.98
C ALA A 104 11.94 -4.76 6.46
N VAL A 105 10.75 -5.32 6.72
CA VAL A 105 10.14 -5.48 8.05
C VAL A 105 11.07 -6.22 9.02
N ASP A 106 11.64 -7.36 8.59
CA ASP A 106 12.53 -8.15 9.43
C ASP A 106 13.89 -7.46 9.65
N ALA A 107 14.43 -6.83 8.62
CA ALA A 107 15.68 -6.09 8.73
C ALA A 107 15.57 -4.86 9.65
N ALA A 108 14.39 -4.24 9.73
CA ALA A 108 14.14 -3.11 10.63
C ALA A 108 14.38 -3.43 12.11
N GLU A 109 14.20 -4.70 12.52
CA GLU A 109 14.48 -5.12 13.90
C GLU A 109 15.98 -4.98 14.27
N HIS A 110 16.85 -5.05 13.28
CA HIS A 110 18.30 -4.92 13.45
C HIS A 110 18.85 -3.56 12.97
N ASP A 111 18.05 -2.81 12.22
CA ASP A 111 18.40 -1.51 11.65
C ASP A 111 17.33 -0.45 11.95
N ALA A 112 16.99 -0.32 13.22
CA ALA A 112 15.97 0.62 13.70
C ALA A 112 16.33 2.08 13.40
N ILE A 113 17.64 2.41 13.36
CA ILE A 113 18.12 3.76 13.07
C ILE A 113 17.76 4.16 11.66
N GLU A 114 18.08 3.32 10.66
CA GLU A 114 17.76 3.59 9.26
C GLU A 114 16.25 3.52 9.01
N ALA A 115 15.53 2.57 9.64
CA ALA A 115 14.09 2.50 9.55
C ALA A 115 13.43 3.80 10.04
N ASN A 116 13.85 4.35 11.18
CA ASN A 116 13.36 5.64 11.70
C ASN A 116 13.81 6.82 10.84
N ARG A 117 15.05 6.79 10.33
CA ARG A 117 15.55 7.86 9.44
C ARG A 117 14.69 7.99 8.20
N VAL A 118 14.37 6.86 7.54
CA VAL A 118 13.58 6.88 6.30
C VAL A 118 12.09 7.03 6.57
N ASN A 119 11.53 6.31 7.57
CA ASN A 119 10.09 6.24 7.79
C ASN A 119 9.53 7.33 8.70
N ALA A 120 10.40 8.02 9.49
CA ALA A 120 9.96 9.07 10.41
C ALA A 120 10.60 10.44 10.11
N LEU A 121 11.94 10.53 10.07
CA LEU A 121 12.61 11.81 9.78
C LEU A 121 12.34 12.27 8.35
N GLY A 122 12.40 11.39 7.36
CA GLY A 122 12.13 11.73 5.97
C GLY A 122 10.74 12.37 5.76
N PRO A 123 9.64 11.75 6.20
CA PRO A 123 8.31 12.37 6.16
C PRO A 123 8.20 13.68 6.93
N GLU A 124 8.88 13.84 8.08
CA GLU A 124 8.93 15.09 8.83
C GLU A 124 9.56 16.20 8.01
N LEU A 125 10.72 15.97 7.41
CA LEU A 125 11.43 16.96 6.58
C LEU A 125 10.61 17.35 5.34
N LEU A 126 9.94 16.38 4.70
CA LEU A 126 9.01 16.67 3.61
C LEU A 126 7.83 17.52 4.09
N ALA A 127 7.25 17.22 5.26
CA ALA A 127 6.16 18.00 5.82
C ALA A 127 6.58 19.44 6.14
N GLN A 128 7.77 19.63 6.72
CA GLN A 128 8.35 20.95 6.99
C GLN A 128 8.52 21.76 5.71
N GLN A 129 9.08 21.16 4.66
CA GLN A 129 9.26 21.85 3.39
C GLN A 129 7.93 22.14 2.68
N CYS A 130 6.95 21.23 2.78
CA CYS A 130 5.59 21.47 2.29
C CYS A 130 4.95 22.66 3.00
N LEU A 131 5.09 22.77 4.34
CA LEU A 131 4.59 23.89 5.11
C LEU A 131 5.22 25.22 4.66
N LEU A 132 6.54 25.25 4.44
CA LEU A 132 7.28 26.44 4.00
C LEU A 132 6.89 26.91 2.60
N SER A 133 6.64 25.96 1.68
CA SER A 133 6.33 26.25 0.27
C SER A 133 4.84 26.41 -0.04
N GLY A 134 3.95 26.10 0.92
CA GLY A 134 2.51 26.02 0.68
C GLY A 134 2.06 24.78 -0.09
N ALA A 135 2.94 23.81 -0.32
CA ALA A 135 2.61 22.52 -0.93
C ALA A 135 1.82 21.63 0.04
N ARG A 136 1.07 20.67 -0.50
CA ARG A 136 0.36 19.66 0.29
C ARG A 136 1.12 18.34 0.28
N LEU A 137 1.01 17.58 1.36
CA LEU A 137 1.66 16.28 1.50
C LEU A 137 0.64 15.17 1.67
N LEU A 138 0.74 14.12 0.81
CA LEU A 138 0.12 12.83 1.05
C LEU A 138 1.21 11.82 1.42
N HIS A 139 1.12 11.26 2.63
CA HIS A 139 2.06 10.26 3.14
C HIS A 139 1.42 8.87 3.17
N VAL A 140 2.07 7.89 2.55
CA VAL A 140 1.61 6.49 2.55
C VAL A 140 2.16 5.77 3.77
N SER A 141 1.24 5.21 4.57
CA SER A 141 1.53 4.43 5.77
C SER A 141 1.06 2.97 5.62
N SER A 142 1.00 2.22 6.71
CA SER A 142 0.78 0.78 6.73
C SER A 142 -0.23 0.36 7.79
N ASP A 143 -0.87 -0.79 7.56
CA ASP A 143 -1.63 -1.56 8.54
C ASP A 143 -0.79 -2.04 9.74
N TYR A 144 0.54 -2.09 9.61
CA TYR A 144 1.47 -2.48 10.69
C TYR A 144 1.54 -1.44 11.83
N VAL A 145 0.87 -0.30 11.71
CA VAL A 145 0.65 0.60 12.85
C VAL A 145 -0.31 -0.01 13.88
N PHE A 146 -1.07 -1.05 13.49
CA PHE A 146 -1.94 -1.82 14.37
C PHE A 146 -1.30 -3.16 14.75
N GLY A 147 -1.63 -3.67 15.92
CA GLY A 147 -1.17 -4.96 16.40
C GLY A 147 -1.79 -5.32 17.74
N GLY A 148 -2.00 -6.61 18.01
CA GLY A 148 -2.15 -7.13 19.36
C GLY A 148 -3.55 -7.28 19.95
N GLN A 149 -4.62 -6.70 19.45
CA GLN A 149 -5.95 -6.80 20.09
C GLN A 149 -6.77 -8.04 19.73
N ALA A 150 -6.33 -8.89 18.81
CA ALA A 150 -7.14 -10.01 18.30
C ALA A 150 -6.57 -11.41 18.57
N VAL A 151 -5.59 -11.55 19.45
CA VAL A 151 -4.77 -12.77 19.60
C VAL A 151 -5.58 -14.00 20.03
N CYS A 152 -6.68 -13.83 20.77
CA CYS A 152 -7.39 -14.97 21.36
C CYS A 152 -8.34 -15.69 20.39
N GLU A 153 -8.90 -15.00 19.38
CA GLU A 153 -9.96 -15.54 18.53
C GLU A 153 -9.44 -16.12 17.20
N ILE A 154 -8.27 -15.67 16.74
CA ILE A 154 -7.68 -16.11 15.47
C ILE A 154 -7.05 -17.50 15.59
N ALA A 155 -6.52 -17.87 16.75
CA ALA A 155 -5.98 -19.21 17.00
C ALA A 155 -7.02 -20.32 16.72
N HIS A 156 -8.29 -20.07 17.08
CA HIS A 156 -9.39 -21.03 16.87
C HIS A 156 -9.83 -21.12 15.40
N ALA A 157 -9.71 -20.03 14.62
CA ALA A 157 -9.99 -20.05 13.18
C ALA A 157 -8.89 -20.79 12.41
N ALA A 158 -7.63 -20.60 12.81
CA ALA A 158 -6.49 -21.31 12.22
C ALA A 158 -6.55 -22.83 12.49
N GLU A 159 -6.98 -23.23 13.70
CA GLU A 159 -7.20 -24.64 14.03
C GLU A 159 -8.32 -25.29 13.19
N ARG A 160 -9.40 -24.57 12.87
CA ARG A 160 -10.45 -25.08 11.97
C ARG A 160 -9.96 -25.30 10.55
N VAL A 161 -9.17 -24.36 9.99
CA VAL A 161 -8.61 -24.51 8.64
C VAL A 161 -7.63 -25.68 8.56
N VAL A 162 -6.85 -25.92 9.63
CA VAL A 162 -5.97 -27.09 9.74
C VAL A 162 -6.77 -28.39 9.89
N CYS A 163 -7.91 -28.37 10.57
CA CYS A 163 -8.81 -29.53 10.70
C CYS A 163 -9.46 -29.87 9.35
N ASP A 164 -10.00 -28.88 8.62
CA ASP A 164 -10.63 -29.11 7.32
C ASP A 164 -9.63 -29.65 6.27
N ALA A 165 -8.35 -29.26 6.39
CA ALA A 165 -7.28 -29.80 5.55
C ALA A 165 -6.85 -31.25 5.95
N ARG A 166 -7.20 -31.71 7.17
CA ARG A 166 -6.88 -33.04 7.68
C ARG A 166 -8.02 -34.04 7.56
N GLU A 167 -9.25 -33.60 7.33
CA GLU A 167 -10.42 -34.52 7.21
C GLU A 167 -10.43 -35.41 5.95
N SER A 168 -9.36 -35.38 5.17
CA SER A 168 -9.10 -36.41 4.14
C SER A 168 -8.38 -37.66 4.68
N GLY A 169 -8.36 -37.89 5.97
CA GLY A 169 -8.01 -39.20 6.52
C GLY A 169 -7.07 -39.24 7.72
N VAL A 170 -7.47 -38.86 8.95
CA VAL A 170 -6.93 -39.43 10.21
C VAL A 170 -7.84 -39.06 11.39
N GLU A 171 -8.01 -40.02 12.34
CA GLU A 171 -8.88 -39.98 13.50
C GLU A 171 -8.59 -38.87 14.52
N GLN A 172 -9.68 -38.37 15.15
CA GLN A 172 -9.72 -37.32 16.17
C GLN A 172 -9.14 -37.78 17.50
N HIS A 173 -8.20 -37.02 18.07
CA HIS A 173 -7.93 -37.00 19.50
C HIS A 173 -8.37 -35.66 20.08
N GLN A 174 -9.47 -35.66 20.82
CA GLN A 174 -9.94 -34.52 21.60
C GLN A 174 -9.10 -34.38 22.89
N ASN A 175 -8.56 -33.19 23.11
CA ASN A 175 -7.88 -32.83 24.35
C ASN A 175 -8.87 -32.01 25.23
N PRO A 176 -9.26 -32.48 26.44
CA PRO A 176 -10.40 -31.93 27.18
C PRO A 176 -10.10 -30.71 28.09
N ASP A 177 -8.90 -30.14 28.08
CA ASP A 177 -8.49 -29.18 29.13
C ASP A 177 -8.45 -27.69 28.70
N LEU A 178 -9.12 -27.28 27.63
CA LEU A 178 -9.25 -25.87 27.27
C LEU A 178 -10.67 -25.37 27.61
N ALA A 179 -10.80 -24.73 28.76
CA ALA A 179 -12.04 -24.11 29.21
C ALA A 179 -12.51 -22.99 28.28
N PRO A 180 -13.79 -22.96 27.84
CA PRO A 180 -14.31 -21.95 26.95
C PRO A 180 -14.76 -20.72 27.75
N ASN A 181 -13.99 -19.65 27.71
CA ASN A 181 -14.44 -18.32 28.13
C ASN A 181 -14.20 -17.30 27.01
N SER A 182 -14.70 -17.57 25.82
CA SER A 182 -14.77 -16.60 24.73
C SER A 182 -16.21 -16.55 24.22
N ASN A 183 -16.78 -15.36 24.27
CA ASN A 183 -18.09 -15.08 23.68
C ASN A 183 -17.99 -15.31 22.14
N PRO A 184 -18.70 -16.29 21.55
CA PRO A 184 -18.54 -16.65 20.14
C PRO A 184 -18.99 -15.56 19.14
N ASN A 185 -19.43 -14.40 19.64
CA ASN A 185 -19.96 -13.31 18.83
C ASN A 185 -18.99 -12.15 18.59
N HIS A 186 -17.74 -12.21 19.02
CA HIS A 186 -16.73 -11.17 18.75
C HIS A 186 -15.68 -11.64 17.74
N LEU A 187 -16.06 -11.74 16.48
CA LEU A 187 -15.06 -11.72 15.39
C LEU A 187 -14.36 -10.35 15.41
N PRO A 188 -13.03 -10.30 15.25
CA PRO A 188 -12.32 -9.03 15.18
C PRO A 188 -12.88 -8.19 14.04
N ARG A 189 -13.30 -6.97 14.36
CA ARG A 189 -13.75 -6.02 13.33
C ARG A 189 -12.56 -5.37 12.63
N PRO A 190 -12.69 -4.95 11.37
CA PRO A 190 -11.67 -4.15 10.69
C PRO A 190 -11.35 -2.87 11.47
N PHE A 191 -10.05 -2.51 11.51
CA PHE A 191 -9.59 -1.28 12.14
C PHE A 191 -10.12 -0.04 11.41
N VAL A 192 -10.65 0.91 12.15
CA VAL A 192 -11.04 2.24 11.66
C VAL A 192 -9.96 3.26 12.01
N GLU A 193 -10.01 4.43 11.38
CA GLU A 193 -8.99 5.48 11.53
C GLU A 193 -8.90 6.06 12.94
N LEU A 194 -9.96 5.88 13.76
CA LEU A 194 -10.03 6.32 15.16
C LEU A 194 -9.48 5.30 16.15
N ASP A 195 -9.22 4.07 15.73
CA ASP A 195 -8.63 3.05 16.61
C ASP A 195 -7.20 3.44 16.98
N ALA A 196 -6.85 3.22 18.24
CA ALA A 196 -5.51 3.52 18.74
C ALA A 196 -4.46 2.63 18.06
N PRO A 197 -3.40 3.20 17.47
CA PRO A 197 -2.31 2.43 16.90
C PRO A 197 -1.46 1.77 18.00
N GLU A 198 -1.15 0.47 17.85
CA GLU A 198 -0.31 -0.30 18.77
C GLU A 198 0.66 -1.20 17.99
N PRO A 199 1.68 -0.63 17.33
CA PRO A 199 2.57 -1.38 16.46
C PRO A 199 3.45 -2.37 17.23
N LEU A 200 3.54 -3.62 16.74
CA LEU A 200 4.34 -4.69 17.35
C LEU A 200 5.80 -4.67 16.90
N SER A 201 6.05 -4.34 15.63
CA SER A 201 7.37 -4.38 15.00
C SER A 201 8.04 -3.00 14.98
N THR A 202 9.36 -3.00 14.86
CA THR A 202 10.16 -1.78 14.65
C THR A 202 9.73 -1.04 13.39
N TYR A 203 9.42 -1.77 12.31
CA TYR A 203 8.84 -1.19 11.09
C TYR A 203 7.53 -0.45 11.39
N GLY A 204 6.56 -1.11 12.05
CA GLY A 204 5.28 -0.49 12.40
C GLY A 204 5.46 0.75 13.27
N LYS A 205 6.35 0.70 14.28
CA LYS A 205 6.70 1.84 15.15
C LYS A 205 7.29 2.99 14.35
N SER A 206 8.21 2.72 13.41
CA SER A 206 8.81 3.75 12.56
C SER A 206 7.78 4.42 11.64
N LYS A 207 6.83 3.65 11.08
CA LYS A 207 5.74 4.19 10.25
C LYS A 207 4.79 5.07 11.06
N LEU A 208 4.38 4.61 12.25
CA LEU A 208 3.55 5.41 13.15
C LEU A 208 4.24 6.71 13.57
N LEU A 209 5.53 6.65 13.91
CA LEU A 209 6.30 7.84 14.25
C LEU A 209 6.32 8.85 13.08
N GLY A 210 6.42 8.36 11.84
CA GLY A 210 6.31 9.21 10.64
C GLY A 210 4.95 9.90 10.52
N GLU A 211 3.85 9.16 10.73
CA GLU A 211 2.51 9.75 10.76
C GLU A 211 2.40 10.88 11.79
N LEU A 212 2.84 10.60 13.03
CA LEU A 212 2.79 11.58 14.12
C LEU A 212 3.60 12.83 13.81
N LYS A 213 4.79 12.69 13.23
CA LYS A 213 5.64 13.83 12.82
C LYS A 213 5.01 14.65 11.70
N VAL A 214 4.42 14.00 10.69
CA VAL A 214 3.69 14.70 9.62
C VAL A 214 2.51 15.49 10.19
N VAL A 215 1.72 14.88 11.07
CA VAL A 215 0.58 15.56 11.73
C VAL A 215 1.06 16.69 12.64
N ALA A 216 2.17 16.52 13.38
CA ALA A 216 2.72 17.57 14.23
C ALA A 216 3.13 18.81 13.44
N VAL A 217 3.58 18.67 12.20
CA VAL A 217 4.00 19.77 11.33
C VAL A 217 2.82 20.39 10.58
N LEU A 218 1.94 19.59 9.99
CA LEU A 218 0.91 20.05 9.05
C LEU A 218 -0.49 20.15 9.69
N GLY A 219 -0.69 19.63 10.90
CA GLY A 219 -1.99 19.62 11.56
C GLY A 219 -3.08 18.97 10.68
N ASP A 220 -4.22 19.64 10.57
CA ASP A 220 -5.36 19.20 9.75
C ASP A 220 -5.09 19.21 8.24
N GLY A 221 -3.98 19.82 7.80
CA GLY A 221 -3.53 19.81 6.41
C GLY A 221 -2.85 18.49 5.98
N ALA A 222 -2.48 17.63 6.92
CA ALA A 222 -1.84 16.35 6.63
C ALA A 222 -2.80 15.39 5.92
N THR A 223 -2.31 14.68 4.90
CA THR A 223 -3.04 13.55 4.29
C THR A 223 -2.22 12.27 4.49
N ILE A 224 -2.79 11.30 5.20
CA ILE A 224 -2.16 10.01 5.49
C ILE A 224 -3.05 8.91 4.94
N VAL A 225 -2.47 7.97 4.18
CA VAL A 225 -3.17 6.79 3.67
C VAL A 225 -2.49 5.54 4.22
N ARG A 226 -3.17 4.83 5.14
CA ARG A 226 -2.76 3.51 5.61
C ARG A 226 -3.27 2.46 4.64
N THR A 227 -2.41 1.54 4.24
CA THR A 227 -2.74 0.44 3.33
C THR A 227 -2.12 -0.87 3.81
N SER A 228 -2.54 -2.00 3.24
CA SER A 228 -2.08 -3.34 3.66
C SER A 228 -1.69 -4.20 2.47
N TRP A 229 -0.71 -5.10 2.67
CA TRP A 229 -0.34 -6.19 1.77
C TRP A 229 -0.28 -5.77 0.30
N LEU A 230 0.44 -4.67 0.05
CA LEU A 230 0.50 -4.05 -1.28
C LEU A 230 1.21 -4.96 -2.28
N TYR A 231 0.56 -5.20 -3.42
CA TYR A 231 1.12 -5.95 -4.53
C TYR A 231 0.87 -5.25 -5.87
N GLY A 232 1.64 -5.64 -6.89
CA GLY A 232 1.50 -5.09 -8.24
C GLY A 232 2.28 -5.91 -9.27
N GLN A 233 2.23 -5.47 -10.52
CA GLN A 233 2.91 -6.14 -11.62
C GLN A 233 4.43 -6.16 -11.44
N ASN A 234 4.97 -5.05 -10.95
CA ASN A 234 6.41 -4.82 -10.85
C ASN A 234 6.90 -4.90 -9.41
N GLY A 235 8.19 -5.14 -9.25
CA GLY A 235 8.87 -5.13 -7.97
C GLY A 235 8.70 -6.42 -7.16
N HIS A 236 9.30 -6.42 -5.99
CA HIS A 236 9.23 -7.54 -5.06
C HIS A 236 7.95 -7.42 -4.22
N ASN A 237 7.06 -8.40 -4.35
CA ASN A 237 5.82 -8.50 -3.58
C ASN A 237 5.40 -9.96 -3.44
N PHE A 238 4.42 -10.23 -2.58
CA PHE A 238 3.99 -11.58 -2.26
C PHE A 238 3.49 -12.35 -3.50
N VAL A 239 2.71 -11.72 -4.40
CA VAL A 239 2.18 -12.39 -5.60
C VAL A 239 3.32 -12.85 -6.52
N ASN A 240 4.26 -11.95 -6.84
CA ASN A 240 5.40 -12.28 -7.70
C ASN A 240 6.31 -13.33 -7.04
N THR A 241 6.49 -13.26 -5.73
CA THR A 241 7.26 -14.27 -4.97
C THR A 241 6.57 -15.63 -5.03
N MET A 242 5.26 -15.71 -4.78
CA MET A 242 4.51 -16.96 -4.85
C MET A 242 4.54 -17.56 -6.26
N LEU A 243 4.31 -16.77 -7.31
CA LEU A 243 4.41 -17.26 -8.70
C LEU A 243 5.79 -17.84 -9.02
N ASN A 244 6.86 -17.20 -8.56
CA ASN A 244 8.22 -17.69 -8.77
C ASN A 244 8.50 -18.98 -7.98
N LEU A 245 8.07 -19.06 -6.72
CA LEU A 245 8.23 -20.25 -5.90
C LEU A 245 7.40 -21.43 -6.45
N MET A 246 6.17 -21.20 -6.89
CA MET A 246 5.30 -22.20 -7.49
C MET A 246 5.85 -22.79 -8.80
N ARG A 247 6.74 -22.06 -9.50
CA ARG A 247 7.44 -22.56 -10.70
C ARG A 247 8.64 -23.43 -10.37
N THR A 248 9.23 -23.27 -9.19
CA THR A 248 10.55 -23.84 -8.84
C THR A 248 10.53 -24.82 -7.70
N GLN A 249 9.50 -24.80 -6.84
CA GLN A 249 9.41 -25.64 -5.64
C GLN A 249 8.29 -26.65 -5.76
N PRO A 250 8.48 -27.90 -5.28
CA PRO A 250 7.45 -28.93 -5.32
C PRO A 250 6.31 -28.70 -4.33
N SER A 251 6.58 -27.96 -3.26
CA SER A 251 5.58 -27.57 -2.25
C SER A 251 6.02 -26.30 -1.50
N LEU A 252 5.05 -25.59 -0.94
CA LEU A 252 5.26 -24.35 -0.17
C LEU A 252 4.56 -24.47 1.18
N GLN A 253 5.16 -23.87 2.22
CA GLN A 253 4.50 -23.65 3.51
C GLN A 253 4.15 -22.17 3.64
N VAL A 254 2.88 -21.87 3.93
CA VAL A 254 2.39 -20.49 4.00
C VAL A 254 1.58 -20.27 5.27
N ILE A 255 1.81 -19.13 5.91
CA ILE A 255 1.23 -18.77 7.21
C ILE A 255 -0.30 -18.65 7.12
N VAL A 256 -1.02 -19.32 8.04
CA VAL A 256 -2.48 -19.41 8.06
C VAL A 256 -3.15 -18.53 9.12
N ASP A 257 -2.41 -18.10 10.14
CA ASP A 257 -2.90 -17.39 11.33
C ASP A 257 -2.57 -15.88 11.35
N GLN A 258 -2.22 -15.30 10.21
CA GLN A 258 -2.15 -13.86 10.00
C GLN A 258 -3.21 -13.46 8.98
N ILE A 259 -4.16 -12.63 9.42
CA ILE A 259 -5.30 -12.19 8.63
C ILE A 259 -5.15 -10.71 8.25
N GLY A 260 -5.27 -10.41 6.99
CA GLY A 260 -5.18 -9.07 6.43
C GLY A 260 -6.01 -8.93 5.16
N CYS A 261 -5.76 -7.87 4.40
CA CYS A 261 -6.40 -7.70 3.11
C CYS A 261 -5.37 -7.29 2.05
N PRO A 262 -5.19 -8.09 0.98
CA PRO A 262 -4.32 -7.72 -0.13
C PRO A 262 -4.82 -6.48 -0.85
N THR A 263 -3.91 -5.60 -1.26
CA THR A 263 -4.23 -4.35 -1.96
C THR A 263 -3.45 -4.25 -3.25
N TRP A 264 -4.14 -4.14 -4.38
CA TRP A 264 -3.49 -3.89 -5.66
C TRP A 264 -3.03 -2.44 -5.77
N SER A 265 -1.77 -2.21 -6.15
CA SER A 265 -1.16 -0.90 -6.25
C SER A 265 -1.89 0.06 -7.20
N ASP A 266 -2.48 -0.44 -8.29
CA ASP A 266 -3.24 0.41 -9.22
C ASP A 266 -4.57 0.87 -8.62
N SER A 267 -5.23 0.03 -7.81
CA SER A 267 -6.43 0.42 -7.08
C SER A 267 -6.13 1.49 -6.01
N LEU A 268 -5.02 1.33 -5.27
CA LEU A 268 -4.56 2.35 -4.33
C LEU A 268 -4.17 3.65 -5.05
N ALA A 269 -3.51 3.56 -6.21
CA ALA A 269 -3.13 4.73 -7.00
C ALA A 269 -4.35 5.55 -7.45
N LYS A 270 -5.46 4.90 -7.85
CA LYS A 270 -6.72 5.57 -8.18
C LYS A 270 -7.27 6.35 -6.97
N VAL A 271 -7.25 5.73 -5.79
CA VAL A 271 -7.68 6.38 -4.53
C VAL A 271 -6.82 7.59 -4.21
N ILE A 272 -5.49 7.45 -4.29
CA ILE A 272 -4.55 8.54 -4.03
C ILE A 272 -4.81 9.71 -4.98
N TRP A 273 -4.99 9.46 -6.28
CA TRP A 273 -5.33 10.50 -7.23
C TRP A 273 -6.65 11.20 -6.90
N GLN A 274 -7.67 10.47 -6.46
CA GLN A 274 -8.92 11.10 -6.04
C GLN A 274 -8.77 11.96 -4.79
N LEU A 275 -7.96 11.54 -3.79
CA LEU A 275 -7.66 12.35 -2.63
C LEU A 275 -6.92 13.64 -3.01
N VAL A 276 -5.94 13.56 -3.91
CA VAL A 276 -5.20 14.71 -4.45
C VAL A 276 -6.12 15.65 -5.21
N MET A 277 -6.89 15.13 -6.16
CA MET A 277 -7.79 15.93 -7.01
C MET A 277 -8.90 16.62 -6.19
N GLN A 278 -9.44 15.97 -5.17
CA GLN A 278 -10.43 16.52 -4.26
C GLN A 278 -9.82 17.29 -3.08
N GLN A 279 -8.50 17.43 -3.04
CA GLN A 279 -7.75 18.14 -1.99
C GLN A 279 -8.13 17.70 -0.58
N ARG A 280 -8.34 16.38 -0.37
CA ARG A 280 -8.74 15.85 0.92
C ARG A 280 -7.55 15.72 1.87
N SER A 281 -7.78 16.07 3.14
CA SER A 281 -6.83 15.87 4.23
C SER A 281 -7.43 14.99 5.34
N GLY A 282 -6.55 14.46 6.19
CA GLY A 282 -6.86 13.54 7.28
C GLY A 282 -6.24 12.17 7.09
N VAL A 283 -6.47 11.30 8.06
CA VAL A 283 -6.06 9.88 8.01
C VAL A 283 -7.16 9.08 7.32
N PHE A 284 -6.79 8.26 6.35
CA PHE A 284 -7.66 7.37 5.58
C PHE A 284 -7.10 5.96 5.53
N HIS A 285 -7.98 4.98 5.56
CA HIS A 285 -7.64 3.58 5.32
C HIS A 285 -8.08 3.16 3.92
N TYR A 286 -7.20 2.46 3.20
CA TYR A 286 -7.56 1.80 1.96
C TYR A 286 -6.93 0.41 1.85
N SER A 287 -7.77 -0.59 1.70
CA SER A 287 -7.47 -1.93 1.21
C SER A 287 -8.59 -2.39 0.28
N ALA A 288 -8.40 -3.50 -0.44
CA ALA A 288 -9.51 -4.13 -1.15
C ALA A 288 -10.60 -4.57 -0.17
N GLN A 289 -11.71 -5.08 -0.67
CA GLN A 289 -12.76 -5.67 0.16
C GLN A 289 -12.45 -7.11 0.51
N GLY A 290 -13.01 -7.56 1.64
CA GLY A 290 -12.79 -8.89 2.17
C GLY A 290 -11.55 -8.98 3.06
N GLN A 291 -11.22 -10.19 3.43
CA GLN A 291 -10.04 -10.53 4.22
C GLN A 291 -9.58 -11.94 3.89
N CYS A 292 -8.32 -12.25 4.14
CA CYS A 292 -7.77 -13.59 4.00
C CYS A 292 -6.50 -13.74 4.82
N SER A 293 -6.10 -15.00 5.06
CA SER A 293 -4.74 -15.34 5.50
C SER A 293 -3.75 -15.29 4.34
N TRP A 294 -2.45 -15.29 4.64
CA TRP A 294 -1.43 -15.46 3.61
C TRP A 294 -1.58 -16.79 2.87
N TYR A 295 -1.99 -17.86 3.59
CA TYR A 295 -2.27 -19.16 3.02
C TYR A 295 -3.40 -19.11 1.97
N GLU A 296 -4.55 -18.53 2.34
CA GLU A 296 -5.67 -18.38 1.40
C GLU A 296 -5.30 -17.49 0.21
N PHE A 297 -4.50 -16.44 0.45
CA PHE A 297 -4.01 -15.60 -0.65
C PHE A 297 -3.11 -16.38 -1.60
N ALA A 298 -2.18 -17.22 -1.09
CA ALA A 298 -1.34 -18.08 -1.92
C ALA A 298 -2.15 -19.11 -2.73
N CYS A 299 -3.15 -19.74 -2.11
CA CYS A 299 -4.05 -20.67 -2.77
C CYS A 299 -4.82 -20.01 -3.93
N GLU A 300 -5.32 -18.80 -3.70
CA GLU A 300 -6.06 -18.05 -4.73
C GLU A 300 -5.14 -17.57 -5.86
N ILE A 301 -3.89 -17.16 -5.55
CA ILE A 301 -2.87 -16.84 -6.55
C ILE A 301 -2.66 -18.06 -7.46
N GLN A 302 -2.45 -19.26 -6.90
CA GLN A 302 -2.27 -20.48 -7.67
C GLN A 302 -3.48 -20.80 -8.54
N ARG A 303 -4.69 -20.77 -7.95
CA ARG A 303 -5.93 -21.06 -8.66
C ARG A 303 -6.12 -20.17 -9.89
N GLN A 304 -5.93 -18.86 -9.72
CA GLN A 304 -6.09 -17.91 -10.82
C GLN A 304 -4.95 -17.98 -11.83
N ALA A 305 -3.71 -18.18 -11.38
CA ALA A 305 -2.55 -18.29 -12.26
C ALA A 305 -2.62 -19.54 -13.17
N LEU A 306 -3.14 -20.67 -12.66
CA LEU A 306 -3.42 -21.85 -13.48
C LEU A 306 -4.50 -21.57 -14.53
N ALA A 307 -5.59 -20.90 -14.13
CA ALA A 307 -6.68 -20.55 -15.04
C ALA A 307 -6.26 -19.56 -16.16
N LEU A 308 -5.21 -18.77 -15.90
CA LEU A 308 -4.63 -17.81 -16.85
C LEU A 308 -3.37 -18.35 -17.58
N ASN A 309 -3.03 -19.62 -17.42
CA ASN A 309 -1.84 -20.26 -18.00
C ASN A 309 -0.50 -19.61 -17.59
N LEU A 310 -0.46 -18.88 -16.45
CA LEU A 310 0.76 -18.34 -15.86
C LEU A 310 1.56 -19.40 -15.10
N LEU A 311 0.91 -20.49 -14.71
CA LEU A 311 1.47 -21.72 -14.15
C LEU A 311 0.99 -22.91 -14.97
N SER A 312 1.88 -23.89 -15.17
CA SER A 312 1.58 -25.10 -15.93
C SER A 312 0.99 -26.22 -15.08
N LEU A 313 1.40 -26.30 -13.81
CA LEU A 313 0.99 -27.35 -12.87
C LEU A 313 0.77 -26.77 -11.47
N PRO A 314 -0.16 -27.32 -10.69
CA PRO A 314 -0.33 -26.95 -9.29
C PRO A 314 0.81 -27.50 -8.43
N VAL A 315 1.15 -26.80 -7.36
CA VAL A 315 2.07 -27.26 -6.32
C VAL A 315 1.33 -27.41 -4.99
N GLY A 316 1.82 -28.23 -4.09
CA GLY A 316 1.25 -28.37 -2.75
C GLY A 316 1.47 -27.08 -1.94
N ILE A 317 0.40 -26.47 -1.46
CA ILE A 317 0.47 -25.35 -0.53
C ILE A 317 -0.02 -25.84 0.82
N LEU A 318 0.88 -25.83 1.82
CA LEU A 318 0.62 -26.39 3.14
C LEU A 318 0.48 -25.24 4.14
N PRO A 319 -0.56 -25.22 5.00
CA PRO A 319 -0.67 -24.23 6.04
C PRO A 319 0.39 -24.45 7.12
N ILE A 320 0.93 -23.35 7.66
CA ILE A 320 1.85 -23.33 8.81
C ILE A 320 1.43 -22.22 9.75
N THR A 321 1.57 -22.42 11.08
CA THR A 321 1.34 -21.35 12.05
C THR A 321 2.50 -20.36 12.08
N SER A 322 2.25 -19.12 12.49
CA SER A 322 3.30 -18.13 12.71
C SER A 322 4.34 -18.60 13.72
N ALA A 323 3.90 -19.33 14.76
CA ALA A 323 4.79 -19.89 15.79
C ALA A 323 5.75 -20.93 15.20
N ASP A 324 5.23 -21.88 14.42
CA ASP A 324 6.05 -22.92 13.78
C ASP A 324 6.98 -22.34 12.72
N TYR A 325 6.49 -21.37 11.94
CA TYR A 325 7.31 -20.67 10.94
C TYR A 325 8.46 -19.92 11.61
N THR A 326 8.19 -19.20 12.70
CA THR A 326 9.21 -18.50 13.49
C THR A 326 10.23 -19.48 14.08
N LYS A 327 9.78 -20.63 14.63
CA LYS A 327 10.67 -21.67 15.13
C LYS A 327 11.58 -22.23 14.03
N GLN A 328 11.04 -22.48 12.83
CA GLN A 328 11.85 -22.91 11.69
C GLN A 328 12.88 -21.85 11.26
N ALA A 329 12.49 -20.57 11.25
CA ALA A 329 13.39 -19.46 10.92
C ALA A 329 14.54 -19.35 11.95
N LEU A 330 14.23 -19.41 13.24
CA LEU A 330 15.21 -19.37 14.32
C LEU A 330 16.21 -20.54 14.23
N ASN A 331 15.77 -21.75 13.88
CA ASN A 331 16.64 -22.90 13.66
C ASN A 331 17.61 -22.70 12.49
N ARG A 332 17.34 -21.77 11.59
CA ARG A 332 18.20 -21.35 10.47
C ARG A 332 19.02 -20.08 10.80
N GLY A 333 18.94 -19.58 12.04
CA GLY A 333 19.62 -18.34 12.47
C GLY A 333 18.94 -17.06 11.97
N ILE A 334 17.66 -17.13 11.53
CA ILE A 334 16.91 -15.98 11.03
C ILE A 334 15.98 -15.50 12.14
N SER A 335 16.13 -14.25 12.55
CA SER A 335 15.21 -13.57 13.46
C SER A 335 14.13 -12.84 12.64
N LEU A 336 12.87 -13.08 12.94
CA LEU A 336 11.73 -12.46 12.27
C LEU A 336 11.08 -11.40 13.18
N ALA A 337 10.61 -10.32 12.56
CA ALA A 337 9.80 -9.32 13.22
C ALA A 337 8.44 -9.91 13.65
N LYS A 338 7.94 -9.43 14.79
CA LYS A 338 6.58 -9.79 15.22
C LYS A 338 5.55 -9.12 14.33
N ARG A 339 4.66 -9.90 13.72
CA ARG A 339 3.60 -9.44 12.84
C ARG A 339 2.25 -9.50 13.52
N PRO A 340 1.30 -8.58 13.19
CA PRO A 340 -0.07 -8.66 13.69
C PRO A 340 -0.75 -9.95 13.20
N SER A 341 -1.50 -10.60 14.09
CA SER A 341 -2.36 -11.73 13.72
C SER A 341 -3.60 -11.27 12.94
N TYR A 342 -4.03 -10.01 13.15
CA TYR A 342 -5.13 -9.38 12.44
C TYR A 342 -4.79 -7.92 12.13
N SER A 343 -4.89 -7.51 10.85
CA SER A 343 -4.57 -6.14 10.41
C SER A 343 -5.53 -5.60 9.34
N VAL A 344 -6.74 -6.14 9.28
CA VAL A 344 -7.73 -5.73 8.28
C VAL A 344 -8.16 -4.28 8.52
N LEU A 345 -8.11 -3.45 7.48
CA LEU A 345 -8.47 -2.04 7.51
C LEU A 345 -9.90 -1.82 6.98
N SER A 346 -10.66 -0.95 7.64
CA SER A 346 -11.96 -0.48 7.17
C SER A 346 -11.78 0.73 6.25
N SER A 347 -12.28 0.66 5.03
CA SER A 347 -12.31 1.80 4.10
C SER A 347 -13.61 2.63 4.17
N GLY A 348 -14.38 2.51 5.25
CA GLY A 348 -15.70 3.17 5.41
C GLY A 348 -15.62 4.69 5.35
N LYS A 349 -14.69 5.30 6.11
CA LYS A 349 -14.45 6.75 6.10
C LYS A 349 -14.06 7.25 4.71
N LEU A 350 -13.14 6.55 4.04
CA LEU A 350 -12.70 6.92 2.70
C LEU A 350 -13.86 6.92 1.69
N ARG A 351 -14.72 5.90 1.73
CA ARG A 351 -15.91 5.82 0.86
C ARG A 351 -16.86 6.99 1.05
N SER A 352 -17.15 7.36 2.31
CA SER A 352 -18.05 8.48 2.59
C SER A 352 -17.43 9.84 2.25
N THR A 353 -16.10 9.93 2.24
CA THR A 353 -15.36 11.19 1.97
C THR A 353 -15.21 11.46 0.47
N LEU A 354 -14.97 10.42 -0.33
CA LEU A 354 -14.78 10.56 -1.77
C LEU A 354 -16.13 10.66 -2.47
N VAL A 355 -16.53 11.88 -2.78
CA VAL A 355 -17.65 12.13 -3.69
C VAL A 355 -17.25 11.66 -5.08
N THR A 356 -18.14 10.96 -5.76
CA THR A 356 -17.92 10.53 -7.15
C THR A 356 -17.66 11.76 -8.01
N LEU A 357 -16.42 12.00 -8.40
CA LEU A 357 -16.10 12.98 -9.42
C LEU A 357 -16.78 12.56 -10.72
N ASN A 358 -17.38 13.53 -11.42
CA ASN A 358 -17.97 13.31 -12.74
C ASN A 358 -17.05 12.41 -13.58
N ALA A 359 -17.63 11.42 -14.24
CA ALA A 359 -16.94 10.41 -15.05
C ALA A 359 -15.98 10.99 -16.12
N LEU A 360 -16.07 12.30 -16.40
CA LEU A 360 -15.19 13.05 -17.31
C LEU A 360 -13.76 13.25 -16.78
N LEU A 361 -13.54 13.30 -15.45
CA LEU A 361 -12.22 13.55 -14.87
C LEU A 361 -11.52 12.26 -14.42
N MET A 362 -12.28 11.22 -14.09
CA MET A 362 -11.78 9.90 -13.68
C MET A 362 -12.75 8.83 -14.23
N PRO A 363 -12.66 8.46 -15.52
CA PRO A 363 -13.53 7.45 -16.11
C PRO A 363 -13.37 6.06 -15.50
N GLU A 364 -12.23 5.79 -14.87
CA GLU A 364 -12.06 4.61 -14.05
C GLU A 364 -12.50 4.91 -12.61
N GLN A 365 -13.76 4.66 -12.31
CA GLN A 365 -14.30 4.72 -10.94
C GLN A 365 -13.45 3.88 -9.99
N ILE A 366 -13.30 4.33 -8.73
CA ILE A 366 -12.77 3.47 -7.67
C ILE A 366 -13.70 2.29 -7.55
N GLU A 367 -13.23 1.16 -7.99
CA GLU A 367 -13.96 -0.08 -7.82
C GLU A 367 -13.63 -0.62 -6.41
N TRP A 368 -14.62 -0.54 -5.53
CA TRP A 368 -14.57 -1.16 -4.21
C TRP A 368 -14.74 -2.68 -4.35
N GLN A 369 -13.75 -3.32 -4.99
CA GLN A 369 -13.80 -4.73 -5.34
C GLN A 369 -13.20 -5.60 -4.26
N ASP A 370 -13.71 -6.83 -4.18
CA ASP A 370 -13.09 -7.92 -3.45
C ASP A 370 -11.64 -8.14 -3.94
N TRP A 371 -10.75 -8.49 -3.02
CA TRP A 371 -9.33 -8.68 -3.30
C TRP A 371 -9.05 -9.74 -4.39
N ARG A 372 -9.93 -10.76 -4.51
CA ARG A 372 -9.80 -11.78 -5.55
C ARG A 372 -10.03 -11.23 -6.95
N GLN A 373 -10.94 -10.26 -7.08
CA GLN A 373 -11.20 -9.59 -8.35
C GLN A 373 -10.04 -8.66 -8.74
N GLN A 374 -9.49 -7.92 -7.75
CA GLN A 374 -8.29 -7.11 -7.97
C GLN A 374 -7.08 -7.97 -8.37
N LEU A 375 -6.89 -9.13 -7.70
CA LEU A 375 -5.85 -10.10 -8.05
C LEU A 375 -6.01 -10.59 -9.49
N ASN A 376 -7.23 -10.97 -9.91
CA ASN A 376 -7.50 -11.42 -11.27
C ASN A 376 -7.11 -10.38 -12.32
N ARG A 377 -7.46 -9.12 -12.09
CA ARG A 377 -7.10 -8.01 -12.99
C ARG A 377 -5.59 -7.83 -13.09
N MET A 378 -4.88 -7.90 -11.97
CA MET A 378 -3.43 -7.79 -11.96
C MET A 378 -2.77 -8.96 -12.70
N LEU A 379 -3.21 -10.20 -12.44
CA LEU A 379 -2.66 -11.40 -13.09
C LEU A 379 -2.90 -11.41 -14.60
N ARG A 380 -4.07 -10.94 -15.07
CA ARG A 380 -4.36 -10.77 -16.51
C ARG A 380 -3.40 -9.81 -17.23
N ARG A 381 -2.71 -8.95 -16.52
CA ARG A 381 -1.68 -8.07 -17.11
C ARG A 381 -0.30 -8.73 -17.16
N LEU A 382 -0.15 -9.93 -16.56
CA LEU A 382 1.08 -10.74 -16.62
C LEU A 382 0.96 -11.86 -17.65
N SER A 383 -0.27 -12.16 -18.12
CA SER A 383 -0.57 -13.20 -19.13
C SER A 383 -0.36 -12.74 -20.57
#